data_fa5c1c94ef3df0fe6027a634ec8be5fd
#
_entry.id   fa5c1c94ef3df0fe6027a634ec8be5fd
#
_cell.length_a   1.000
_cell.length_b   1.000
_cell.length_c   1.000
_cell.angle_alpha   90.00
_cell.angle_beta   90.00
_cell.angle_gamma   90.00
#
_symmetry.space_group_name_H-M   'P 1'
#
loop_
_entity.id
_entity.type
_entity.pdbx_description
1 polymer ?
#
loop_
_entity_poly.entity_id
_entity_poly.type
_entity_poly.pdbx_seq_one_letter_code
_entity_poly.pdbx_strand_id
1 'polypeptide(L)'
;LELAKNKEFYISETESAQSKIHEYVAKFPSDVKEENGIVLAQNIENNIGMQITNVGIATKEFVASIDGSTEEEIAEQNATMSEQANAQTQEQIDAIEGTDSQAAEDLQNASDAAAAQADSTSQTPVLYRTQDTMQFTGTYENLKDVIAYLADQTGRLTVDNMNASYDTS
;
A
#
# COMPACT_ATOMS: atom_id res chain seq x y z
N LEU A 1 3.23 27.52 -34.82
CA LEU A 1 1.87 27.57 -34.26
C LEU A 1 1.29 26.17 -33.99
N GLU A 2 1.52 25.16 -34.83
CA GLU A 2 1.04 23.78 -34.60
C GLU A 2 1.76 23.08 -33.42
N LEU A 3 3.07 23.26 -33.29
CA LEU A 3 3.86 22.70 -32.19
C LEU A 3 3.40 23.21 -30.82
N ALA A 4 3.00 24.46 -30.70
CA ALA A 4 2.49 25.03 -29.46
C ALA A 4 1.12 24.44 -29.06
N LYS A 5 0.22 24.25 -30.05
CA LYS A 5 -1.08 23.61 -29.83
C LYS A 5 -0.96 22.14 -29.42
N ASN A 6 -0.04 21.44 -30.06
CA ASN A 6 0.21 20.04 -29.69
C ASN A 6 0.80 19.91 -28.27
N LYS A 7 1.67 20.85 -27.86
CA LYS A 7 2.20 20.89 -26.51
C LYS A 7 1.11 21.12 -25.46
N GLU A 8 0.22 22.09 -25.68
CA GLU A 8 -0.90 22.36 -24.77
C GLU A 8 -1.87 21.16 -24.67
N PHE A 9 -2.13 20.50 -25.80
CA PHE A 9 -2.95 19.30 -25.85
C PHE A 9 -2.34 18.18 -25.00
N TYR A 10 -1.05 17.86 -25.19
CA TYR A 10 -0.37 16.82 -24.42
C TYR A 10 -0.27 17.15 -22.93
N ILE A 11 -0.05 18.42 -22.56
CA ILE A 11 -0.06 18.84 -21.17
C ILE A 11 -1.44 18.59 -20.56
N SER A 12 -2.51 19.01 -21.22
CA SER A 12 -3.88 18.79 -20.74
C SER A 12 -4.26 17.33 -20.62
N GLU A 13 -3.84 16.48 -21.57
CA GLU A 13 -4.05 15.03 -21.49
C GLU A 13 -3.28 14.39 -20.31
N THR A 14 -2.03 14.85 -20.11
CA THR A 14 -1.21 14.35 -18.99
C THR A 14 -1.82 14.75 -17.64
N GLU A 15 -2.26 15.99 -17.48
CA GLU A 15 -2.92 16.46 -16.26
C GLU A 15 -4.24 15.71 -16.01
N SER A 16 -5.02 15.45 -17.07
CA SER A 16 -6.24 14.65 -16.98
C SER A 16 -5.96 13.20 -16.57
N ALA A 17 -4.92 12.61 -17.12
CA ALA A 17 -4.49 11.25 -16.77
C ALA A 17 -4.02 11.19 -15.32
N GLN A 18 -3.19 12.14 -14.88
CA GLN A 18 -2.73 12.23 -13.50
C GLN A 18 -3.90 12.39 -12.51
N SER A 19 -4.87 13.24 -12.83
CA SER A 19 -6.07 13.44 -12.00
C SER A 19 -6.86 12.14 -11.84
N LYS A 20 -7.04 11.37 -12.92
CA LYS A 20 -7.71 10.06 -12.87
C LYS A 20 -6.90 9.05 -12.06
N ILE A 21 -5.59 9.02 -12.20
CA ILE A 21 -4.71 8.16 -11.42
C ILE A 21 -4.89 8.45 -9.93
N HIS A 22 -4.84 9.73 -9.52
CA HIS A 22 -5.08 10.13 -8.13
C HIS A 22 -6.46 9.70 -7.62
N GLU A 23 -7.51 9.84 -8.44
CA GLU A 23 -8.85 9.38 -8.08
C GLU A 23 -8.91 7.86 -7.87
N TYR A 24 -8.22 7.08 -8.70
CA TYR A 24 -8.17 5.62 -8.55
C TYR A 24 -7.34 5.21 -7.32
N VAL A 25 -6.16 5.81 -7.14
CA VAL A 25 -5.29 5.53 -5.98
C VAL A 25 -5.99 5.85 -4.66
N ALA A 26 -6.77 6.94 -4.60
CA ALA A 26 -7.54 7.32 -3.41
C ALA A 26 -8.61 6.27 -3.00
N LYS A 27 -9.01 5.37 -3.90
CA LYS A 27 -9.93 4.27 -3.60
C LYS A 27 -9.27 3.10 -2.88
N PHE A 28 -7.93 3.03 -2.91
CA PHE A 28 -7.18 1.99 -2.22
C PHE A 28 -6.70 2.51 -0.85
N PRO A 29 -6.59 1.64 0.16
CA PRO A 29 -5.98 2.03 1.43
C PRO A 29 -4.50 2.39 1.21
N SER A 30 -4.00 3.30 2.02
CA SER A 30 -2.60 3.74 1.97
C SER A 30 -1.60 2.62 2.27
N ASP A 31 -2.05 1.57 2.96
CA ASP A 31 -1.24 0.40 3.26
C ASP A 31 -2.10 -0.86 3.34
N VAL A 32 -1.54 -1.98 2.90
CA VAL A 32 -2.12 -3.31 3.06
C VAL A 32 -1.39 -3.97 4.24
N LYS A 33 -2.09 -4.07 5.36
CA LYS A 33 -1.56 -4.73 6.56
C LYS A 33 -1.90 -6.21 6.53
N GLU A 34 -0.92 -7.05 6.81
CA GLU A 34 -1.11 -8.49 6.92
C GLU A 34 -2.18 -8.86 7.97
N GLU A 35 -2.31 -8.02 9.02
CA GLU A 35 -3.32 -8.19 10.07
C GLU A 35 -4.76 -8.02 9.59
N ASN A 36 -5.00 -7.41 8.43
CA ASN A 36 -6.35 -7.17 7.91
C ASN A 36 -7.10 -8.49 7.67
N GLY A 37 -6.39 -9.56 7.29
CA GLY A 37 -6.95 -10.89 7.17
C GLY A 37 -7.47 -11.44 8.50
N ILE A 38 -6.72 -11.25 9.59
CA ILE A 38 -7.15 -11.66 10.94
C ILE A 38 -8.39 -10.88 11.36
N VAL A 39 -8.38 -9.56 11.16
CA VAL A 39 -9.52 -8.70 11.51
C VAL A 39 -10.77 -9.10 10.73
N LEU A 40 -10.63 -9.41 9.45
CA LEU A 40 -11.74 -9.90 8.62
C LEU A 40 -12.30 -11.22 9.17
N ALA A 41 -11.42 -12.19 9.48
CA ALA A 41 -11.82 -13.46 10.05
C ALA A 41 -12.55 -13.30 11.38
N GLN A 42 -12.04 -12.46 12.28
CA GLN A 42 -12.69 -12.15 13.55
C GLN A 42 -14.05 -11.47 13.37
N ASN A 43 -14.18 -10.59 12.38
CA ASN A 43 -15.47 -9.96 12.07
C ASN A 43 -16.49 -10.99 11.57
N ILE A 44 -16.08 -11.96 10.77
CA ILE A 44 -16.94 -13.07 10.34
C ILE A 44 -17.38 -13.90 11.55
N GLU A 45 -16.46 -14.27 12.43
CA GLU A 45 -16.78 -15.03 13.64
C GLU A 45 -17.76 -14.27 14.55
N ASN A 46 -17.47 -13.01 14.84
CA ASN A 46 -18.24 -12.22 15.80
C ASN A 46 -19.63 -11.79 15.28
N ASN A 47 -19.75 -11.48 13.99
CA ASN A 47 -20.96 -10.91 13.42
C ASN A 47 -21.87 -11.98 12.79
N ILE A 48 -21.30 -13.08 12.30
CA ILE A 48 -22.03 -14.12 11.56
C ILE A 48 -22.14 -15.41 12.39
N GLY A 49 -21.22 -15.61 13.34
CA GLY A 49 -21.24 -16.78 14.23
C GLY A 49 -20.63 -18.02 13.58
N MET A 50 -19.80 -17.88 12.55
CA MET A 50 -18.97 -18.98 12.07
C MET A 50 -17.72 -19.12 12.96
N GLN A 51 -17.34 -20.34 13.28
CA GLN A 51 -16.15 -20.60 14.08
C GLN A 51 -14.93 -20.64 13.17
N ILE A 52 -13.93 -19.82 13.48
CA ILE A 52 -12.63 -19.85 12.80
C ILE A 52 -11.89 -21.13 13.20
N THR A 53 -11.43 -21.91 12.21
CA THR A 53 -10.61 -23.11 12.43
C THR A 53 -9.17 -22.88 11.99
N ASN A 54 -8.95 -22.05 10.97
CA ASN A 54 -7.61 -21.69 10.52
C ASN A 54 -7.61 -20.35 9.79
N VAL A 55 -6.55 -19.57 9.96
CA VAL A 55 -6.25 -18.38 9.18
C VAL A 55 -4.79 -18.45 8.74
N GLY A 56 -4.58 -18.54 7.45
CA GLY A 56 -3.26 -18.44 6.83
C GLY A 56 -3.11 -17.05 6.23
N ILE A 57 -2.09 -16.32 6.67
CA ILE A 57 -1.76 -14.98 6.19
C ILE A 57 -0.60 -15.11 5.22
N ALA A 58 -0.75 -14.54 4.03
CA ALA A 58 0.35 -14.44 3.09
C ALA A 58 1.10 -13.12 3.26
N THR A 59 2.36 -13.14 2.89
CA THR A 59 3.17 -11.92 2.81
C THR A 59 2.66 -11.00 1.72
N LYS A 60 2.88 -9.71 1.90
CA LYS A 60 2.59 -8.67 0.93
C LYS A 60 3.35 -8.94 -0.38
N GLU A 61 2.65 -8.96 -1.49
CA GLU A 61 3.19 -9.24 -2.82
C GLU A 61 3.01 -8.01 -3.71
N PHE A 62 4.08 -7.63 -4.41
CA PHE A 62 4.03 -6.57 -5.43
C PHE A 62 3.17 -7.02 -6.62
N VAL A 63 2.29 -6.16 -7.09
CA VAL A 63 1.43 -6.42 -8.24
C VAL A 63 1.83 -5.56 -9.44
N ALA A 64 1.92 -4.26 -9.25
CA ALA A 64 2.24 -3.31 -10.31
C ALA A 64 2.60 -1.94 -9.73
N SER A 65 3.34 -1.16 -10.50
CA SER A 65 3.48 0.28 -10.33
C SER A 65 2.68 1.03 -11.39
N ILE A 66 2.33 2.28 -11.12
CA ILE A 66 1.56 3.11 -12.07
C ILE A 66 2.40 3.49 -13.31
N ASP A 67 3.70 3.64 -13.15
CA ASP A 67 4.63 3.98 -14.25
C ASP A 67 5.20 2.75 -14.98
N GLY A 68 4.83 1.54 -14.56
CA GLY A 68 5.30 0.28 -15.13
C GLY A 68 6.67 -0.18 -14.61
N SER A 69 7.25 0.52 -13.61
CA SER A 69 8.50 0.11 -12.98
C SER A 69 8.35 -1.23 -12.27
N THR A 70 9.40 -2.03 -12.26
CA THR A 70 9.48 -3.25 -11.48
C THR A 70 9.76 -2.95 -10.00
N GLU A 71 9.54 -3.91 -9.12
CA GLU A 71 9.85 -3.77 -7.69
C GLU A 71 11.35 -3.48 -7.47
N GLU A 72 12.23 -4.10 -8.26
CA GLU A 72 13.69 -3.87 -8.20
C GLU A 72 14.05 -2.44 -8.61
N GLU A 73 13.48 -1.92 -9.70
CA GLU A 73 13.73 -0.54 -10.15
C GLU A 73 13.25 0.49 -9.12
N ILE A 74 12.12 0.24 -8.49
CA ILE A 74 11.60 1.10 -7.42
C ILE A 74 12.52 1.06 -6.19
N ALA A 75 13.00 -0.13 -5.81
CA ALA A 75 13.91 -0.29 -4.69
C ALA A 75 15.26 0.44 -4.96
N GLU A 76 15.80 0.34 -6.17
CA GLU A 76 17.01 1.06 -6.59
C GLU A 76 16.82 2.59 -6.59
N GLN A 77 15.68 3.07 -7.08
CA GLN A 77 15.36 4.50 -7.05
C GLN A 77 15.25 5.02 -5.62
N ASN A 78 14.58 4.28 -4.74
CA ASN A 78 14.46 4.64 -3.34
C ASN A 78 15.80 4.64 -2.62
N ALA A 79 16.66 3.65 -2.87
CA ALA A 79 18.01 3.60 -2.32
C ALA A 79 18.86 4.80 -2.79
N THR A 80 18.81 5.14 -4.08
CA THR A 80 19.55 6.27 -4.65
C THR A 80 19.07 7.60 -4.07
N MET A 81 17.75 7.79 -3.91
CA MET A 81 17.19 8.99 -3.31
C MET A 81 17.58 9.12 -1.83
N SER A 82 17.56 8.00 -1.09
CA SER A 82 18.00 7.97 0.30
C SER A 82 19.49 8.30 0.47
N GLU A 83 20.34 7.76 -0.41
CA GLU A 83 21.77 8.08 -0.43
C GLU A 83 22.03 9.56 -0.75
N GLN A 84 21.31 10.13 -1.72
CA GLN A 84 21.42 11.54 -2.06
C GLN A 84 20.95 12.46 -0.93
N ALA A 85 19.84 12.12 -0.27
CA ALA A 85 19.35 12.86 0.88
C ALA A 85 20.35 12.83 2.05
N ASN A 86 20.91 11.66 2.34
CA ASN A 86 21.93 11.51 3.38
C ASN A 86 23.22 12.26 3.05
N ALA A 87 23.68 12.25 1.79
CA ALA A 87 24.86 12.99 1.36
C ALA A 87 24.67 14.51 1.49
N GLN A 88 23.52 15.05 1.10
CA GLN A 88 23.21 16.48 1.25
C GLN A 88 23.11 16.89 2.71
N THR A 89 22.57 16.04 3.57
CA THR A 89 22.51 16.30 5.00
C THR A 89 23.91 16.29 5.63
N GLN A 90 24.76 15.34 5.24
CA GLN A 90 26.14 15.28 5.73
C GLN A 90 26.95 16.52 5.32
N GLU A 91 26.80 17.00 4.07
CA GLU A 91 27.44 18.26 3.64
C GLU A 91 26.97 19.48 4.47
N GLN A 92 25.69 19.50 4.88
CA GLN A 92 25.16 20.56 5.74
C GLN A 92 25.68 20.45 7.17
N ILE A 93 25.79 19.22 7.71
CA ILE A 93 26.37 18.96 9.04
C ILE A 93 27.86 19.38 9.07
N ASP A 94 28.63 18.96 8.07
CA ASP A 94 30.07 19.31 7.96
C ASP A 94 30.30 20.84 7.84
N ALA A 95 29.33 21.54 7.23
CA ALA A 95 29.38 23.01 7.15
C ALA A 95 29.10 23.71 8.50
N ILE A 96 28.42 23.04 9.44
CA ILE A 96 28.03 23.59 10.75
C ILE A 96 28.99 23.15 11.87
N GLU A 97 29.72 22.05 11.70
CA GLU A 97 30.61 21.45 12.72
C GLU A 97 31.69 22.39 13.29
N GLY A 98 31.81 23.62 12.73
CA GLY A 98 32.69 24.64 13.27
C GLY A 98 32.07 25.58 14.33
N THR A 99 30.74 25.55 14.57
CA THR A 99 30.07 26.61 15.31
C THR A 99 29.08 26.20 16.39
N ASP A 100 28.39 25.06 16.26
CA ASP A 100 27.39 24.68 17.26
C ASP A 100 26.99 23.17 17.16
N SER A 101 27.40 22.38 18.17
CA SER A 101 27.12 20.94 18.24
C SER A 101 25.62 20.63 18.35
N GLN A 102 24.82 21.52 18.94
CA GLN A 102 23.39 21.33 19.12
C GLN A 102 22.65 21.48 17.79
N ALA A 103 23.07 22.40 16.94
CA ALA A 103 22.47 22.58 15.62
C ALA A 103 22.75 21.39 14.67
N ALA A 104 23.88 20.71 14.82
CA ALA A 104 24.19 19.50 14.08
C ALA A 104 23.32 18.31 14.50
N GLU A 105 23.08 18.14 15.82
CA GLU A 105 22.16 17.09 16.33
C GLU A 105 20.71 17.36 15.92
N ASP A 106 20.24 18.58 15.94
CA ASP A 106 18.88 18.96 15.52
C ASP A 106 18.68 18.76 14.02
N LEU A 107 19.70 19.00 13.20
CA LEU A 107 19.68 18.72 11.75
C LEU A 107 19.67 17.21 11.46
N GLN A 108 20.45 16.43 12.19
CA GLN A 108 20.46 14.97 12.05
C GLN A 108 19.08 14.39 12.39
N ASN A 109 18.50 14.80 13.51
CA ASN A 109 17.16 14.38 13.93
C ASN A 109 16.06 14.81 12.93
N ALA A 110 16.17 16.01 12.36
CA ALA A 110 15.26 16.52 11.35
C ALA A 110 15.41 15.76 10.02
N SER A 111 16.63 15.35 9.67
CA SER A 111 16.92 14.54 8.49
C SER A 111 16.37 13.11 8.62
N ASP A 112 16.56 12.48 9.77
CA ASP A 112 16.04 11.15 10.04
C ASP A 112 14.51 11.15 10.02
N ALA A 113 13.89 12.22 10.55
CA ALA A 113 12.43 12.41 10.47
C ALA A 113 11.95 12.71 9.04
N ALA A 114 12.74 13.46 8.26
CA ALA A 114 12.43 13.75 6.86
C ALA A 114 12.63 12.52 5.95
N ALA A 115 13.66 11.71 6.21
CA ALA A 115 13.88 10.44 5.53
C ALA A 115 12.73 9.46 5.78
N ALA A 116 12.21 9.40 7.01
CA ALA A 116 11.02 8.61 7.35
C ALA A 116 9.73 9.15 6.70
N GLN A 117 9.66 10.46 6.42
CA GLN A 117 8.53 11.07 5.70
C GLN A 117 8.72 11.09 4.17
N ALA A 118 9.93 11.12 3.66
CA ALA A 118 10.23 11.06 2.22
C ALA A 118 9.80 9.72 1.62
N ASP A 119 9.75 8.68 2.44
CA ASP A 119 9.16 7.38 2.08
C ASP A 119 7.66 7.49 1.70
N SER A 120 7.00 8.59 2.02
CA SER A 120 5.56 8.77 1.77
C SER A 120 5.17 9.80 0.70
N THR A 121 6.07 10.69 0.26
CA THR A 121 5.65 11.88 -0.52
C THR A 121 6.16 11.98 -1.96
N SER A 122 7.10 11.13 -2.38
CA SER A 122 7.66 11.15 -3.75
C SER A 122 7.70 9.79 -4.44
N GLN A 123 7.04 8.79 -3.89
CA GLN A 123 7.09 7.45 -4.47
C GLN A 123 6.02 7.29 -5.56
N THR A 124 6.43 6.69 -6.67
CA THR A 124 5.49 6.14 -7.64
C THR A 124 4.48 5.26 -6.94
N PRO A 125 3.17 5.52 -7.09
CA PRO A 125 2.16 4.68 -6.47
C PRO A 125 2.31 3.23 -6.89
N VAL A 126 2.44 2.35 -5.91
CA VAL A 126 2.66 0.92 -6.06
C VAL A 126 1.47 0.16 -5.51
N LEU A 127 1.01 -0.82 -6.27
CA LEU A 127 -0.07 -1.71 -5.86
C LEU A 127 0.51 -2.99 -5.27
N TYR A 128 0.13 -3.29 -4.05
CA TYR A 128 0.41 -4.56 -3.38
C TYR A 128 -0.88 -5.34 -3.14
N ARG A 129 -0.77 -6.65 -3.00
CA ARG A 129 -1.84 -7.53 -2.54
C ARG A 129 -1.34 -8.45 -1.43
N THR A 130 -2.26 -8.91 -0.59
CA THR A 130 -2.10 -10.09 0.26
C THR A 130 -3.09 -11.15 -0.20
N GLN A 131 -2.73 -12.43 -0.09
CA GLN A 131 -3.62 -13.54 -0.39
C GLN A 131 -3.78 -14.38 0.87
N ASP A 132 -4.90 -14.18 1.56
CA ASP A 132 -5.18 -14.85 2.82
C ASP A 132 -6.07 -16.08 2.60
N THR A 133 -5.86 -17.10 3.40
CA THR A 133 -6.67 -18.31 3.41
C THR A 133 -7.39 -18.41 4.74
N MET A 134 -8.70 -18.62 4.71
CA MET A 134 -9.51 -18.73 5.92
C MET A 134 -10.33 -20.01 5.88
N GLN A 135 -10.39 -20.70 7.01
CA GLN A 135 -11.23 -21.88 7.19
C GLN A 135 -12.19 -21.64 8.33
N PHE A 136 -13.46 -21.94 8.08
CA PHE A 136 -14.54 -21.77 9.04
C PHE A 136 -15.39 -23.01 9.14
N THR A 137 -16.00 -23.20 10.31
CA THR A 137 -17.05 -24.19 10.55
C THR A 137 -18.32 -23.47 10.98
N GLY A 138 -19.46 -23.84 10.44
CA GLY A 138 -20.74 -23.21 10.77
C GLY A 138 -21.91 -23.87 10.06
N THR A 139 -23.06 -23.26 10.14
CA THR A 139 -24.27 -23.74 9.47
C THR A 139 -24.34 -23.26 8.02
N TYR A 140 -25.23 -23.87 7.24
CA TYR A 140 -25.50 -23.41 5.88
C TYR A 140 -26.02 -21.97 5.81
N GLU A 141 -26.80 -21.55 6.81
CA GLU A 141 -27.27 -20.15 6.90
C GLU A 141 -26.11 -19.21 7.14
N ASN A 142 -25.19 -19.54 8.07
CA ASN A 142 -23.98 -18.74 8.27
C ASN A 142 -23.12 -18.63 6.99
N LEU A 143 -23.03 -19.68 6.19
CA LEU A 143 -22.33 -19.64 4.90
C LEU A 143 -22.95 -18.60 3.95
N LYS A 144 -24.27 -18.55 3.85
CA LYS A 144 -24.96 -17.53 3.03
C LYS A 144 -24.68 -16.11 3.53
N ASP A 145 -24.69 -15.94 4.85
CA ASP A 145 -24.41 -14.64 5.48
C ASP A 145 -22.96 -14.21 5.25
N VAL A 146 -21.99 -15.13 5.28
CA VAL A 146 -20.59 -14.84 4.91
C VAL A 146 -20.48 -14.39 3.46
N ILE A 147 -21.14 -15.09 2.53
CA ILE A 147 -21.11 -14.71 1.11
C ILE A 147 -21.68 -13.30 0.92
N ALA A 148 -22.80 -12.99 1.56
CA ALA A 148 -23.42 -11.67 1.52
C ALA A 148 -22.48 -10.60 2.13
N TYR A 149 -21.89 -10.91 3.28
CA TYR A 149 -20.95 -10.01 3.96
C TYR A 149 -19.71 -9.71 3.11
N LEU A 150 -19.11 -10.74 2.48
CA LEU A 150 -17.96 -10.57 1.60
C LEU A 150 -18.31 -9.79 0.33
N ALA A 151 -19.50 -10.01 -0.24
CA ALA A 151 -19.98 -9.27 -1.40
C ALA A 151 -20.21 -7.77 -1.10
N ASP A 152 -20.50 -7.41 0.15
CA ASP A 152 -20.68 -6.04 0.59
C ASP A 152 -19.34 -5.32 0.86
N GLN A 153 -18.23 -6.07 0.95
CA GLN A 153 -16.87 -5.52 1.08
C GLN A 153 -16.38 -4.94 -0.24
N THR A 154 -16.93 -3.80 -0.64
CA THR A 154 -16.67 -3.20 -1.95
C THR A 154 -15.23 -2.72 -2.12
N GLY A 155 -14.60 -3.11 -3.23
CA GLY A 155 -13.43 -2.44 -3.81
C GLY A 155 -12.06 -2.85 -3.25
N ARG A 156 -11.98 -3.72 -2.24
CA ARG A 156 -10.70 -4.07 -1.59
C ARG A 156 -10.46 -5.55 -1.43
N LEU A 157 -11.49 -6.35 -1.63
CA LEU A 157 -11.47 -7.79 -1.43
C LEU A 157 -11.94 -8.50 -2.68
N THR A 158 -11.17 -9.49 -3.11
CA THR A 158 -11.56 -10.42 -4.16
C THR A 158 -11.55 -11.84 -3.57
N VAL A 159 -12.59 -12.59 -3.78
CA VAL A 159 -12.63 -14.01 -3.40
C VAL A 159 -12.25 -14.83 -4.63
N ASP A 160 -11.04 -15.38 -4.62
CA ASP A 160 -10.52 -16.15 -5.75
C ASP A 160 -11.10 -17.57 -5.78
N ASN A 161 -11.31 -18.17 -4.61
CA ASN A 161 -11.84 -19.51 -4.48
C ASN A 161 -12.63 -19.67 -3.17
N MET A 162 -13.76 -20.34 -3.26
CA MET A 162 -14.55 -20.75 -2.10
C MET A 162 -14.90 -22.22 -2.24
N ASN A 163 -14.57 -23.03 -1.23
CA ASN A 163 -14.89 -24.44 -1.19
C ASN A 163 -15.66 -24.75 0.10
N ALA A 164 -16.81 -25.38 -0.03
CA ALA A 164 -17.63 -25.79 1.10
C ALA A 164 -17.87 -27.30 1.06
N SER A 165 -17.64 -27.97 2.17
CA SER A 165 -17.97 -29.38 2.36
C SER A 165 -19.02 -29.54 3.45
N TYR A 166 -19.90 -30.49 3.30
CA TYR A 166 -20.92 -30.82 4.29
C TYR A 166 -20.43 -31.96 5.17
N ASP A 167 -20.47 -31.78 6.48
CA ASP A 167 -20.20 -32.83 7.44
C ASP A 167 -21.53 -33.54 7.76
N THR A 168 -21.58 -34.85 7.53
CA THR A 168 -22.74 -35.70 7.74
C THR A 168 -22.65 -36.52 9.02
N SER A 169 -21.69 -36.25 9.91
CA SER A 169 -21.49 -36.97 11.17
C SER A 169 -22.50 -36.60 12.26
#